data_1c7221992d6712726edc8ebd9f0287c2
#
_entry.id   1c7221992d6712726edc8ebd9f0287c2
#
_cell.length_a   1.000
_cell.length_b   1.000
_cell.length_c   1.000
_cell.angle_alpha   90.00
_cell.angle_beta   90.00
_cell.angle_gamma   90.00
#
_symmetry.space_group_name_H-M   'P 1'
#
loop_
_entity.id
_entity.type
_entity.pdbx_description
1 polymer ?
#
loop_
_entity_poly.entity_id
_entity_poly.type
_entity_poly.pdbx_seq_one_letter_code
_entity_poly.pdbx_strand_id
1 'polypeptide(L)'
;MRRKFLVAFALVFSAGCSILGGMAEREKIYGKSGPVITASFASKQVGGGDDWLVYINASDPDGDMDQIFASVEFQAGVDHPYPISITKIKPDQGKNLSGYLHLGTPDLDRPINITLNLQIRDKAGHFSAPVYFRVNIFDQSRKKGKTAQESPPPGVFQEKDLGPIMIILTTEVG
;
A
#
# COMPACT_ATOMS: atom_id res chain seq x y z
N MET A 1 8.17 -69.05 -33.53
CA MET A 1 7.94 -68.46 -32.20
C MET A 1 8.19 -66.96 -32.24
N ARG A 2 7.14 -66.13 -32.33
CA ARG A 2 7.29 -64.65 -32.36
C ARG A 2 6.87 -64.12 -30.98
N ARG A 3 7.86 -63.63 -30.22
CA ARG A 3 7.64 -62.91 -28.94
C ARG A 3 7.12 -61.51 -29.24
N LYS A 4 5.89 -61.21 -28.83
CA LYS A 4 5.33 -59.87 -28.83
C LYS A 4 5.78 -59.12 -27.56
N PHE A 5 6.61 -58.10 -27.72
CA PHE A 5 6.96 -57.15 -26.65
C PHE A 5 5.78 -56.18 -26.51
N LEU A 6 5.13 -56.21 -25.39
CA LEU A 6 4.12 -55.21 -24.98
C LEU A 6 4.89 -54.09 -24.28
N VAL A 7 5.02 -52.94 -24.94
CA VAL A 7 5.55 -51.72 -24.33
C VAL A 7 4.39 -51.04 -23.63
N ALA A 8 4.38 -51.09 -22.30
CA ALA A 8 3.45 -50.34 -21.48
C ALA A 8 3.96 -48.90 -21.40
N PHE A 9 3.24 -47.98 -22.06
CA PHE A 9 3.50 -46.54 -21.99
C PHE A 9 2.85 -46.01 -20.70
N ALA A 10 3.65 -45.82 -19.64
CA ALA A 10 3.21 -45.21 -18.41
C ALA A 10 3.07 -43.69 -18.64
N LEU A 11 1.81 -43.24 -18.78
CA LEU A 11 1.45 -41.81 -18.74
C LEU A 11 1.67 -41.33 -17.32
N VAL A 12 2.83 -40.63 -17.10
CA VAL A 12 3.07 -39.85 -15.90
C VAL A 12 2.24 -38.58 -16.02
N PHE A 13 1.07 -38.55 -15.39
CA PHE A 13 0.32 -37.35 -15.14
C PHE A 13 1.14 -36.51 -14.15
N SER A 14 1.87 -35.52 -14.68
CA SER A 14 2.42 -34.42 -13.87
C SER A 14 1.25 -33.60 -13.36
N ALA A 15 0.80 -33.90 -12.13
CA ALA A 15 -0.03 -33.01 -11.36
C ALA A 15 0.79 -31.74 -11.08
N GLY A 16 0.67 -30.76 -11.98
CA GLY A 16 1.17 -29.41 -11.74
C GLY A 16 0.50 -28.88 -10.49
N CYS A 17 1.23 -28.81 -9.40
CA CYS A 17 0.81 -28.11 -8.20
C CYS A 17 0.55 -26.64 -8.58
N SER A 18 -0.71 -26.29 -8.77
CA SER A 18 -1.18 -24.91 -8.72
C SER A 18 -1.08 -24.44 -7.26
N ILE A 19 0.12 -24.03 -6.84
CA ILE A 19 0.42 -23.60 -5.44
C ILE A 19 -0.24 -22.24 -5.11
N LEU A 20 -0.91 -21.60 -6.06
CA LEU A 20 -1.69 -20.40 -5.87
C LEU A 20 -3.15 -20.74 -6.15
N GLY A 21 -3.86 -21.20 -5.14
CA GLY A 21 -5.32 -21.34 -5.20
C GLY A 21 -5.93 -20.05 -5.73
N GLY A 22 -6.87 -20.17 -6.68
CA GLY A 22 -7.59 -19.01 -7.21
C GLY A 22 -8.26 -18.19 -6.10
N MET A 23 -8.71 -16.99 -6.39
CA MET A 23 -9.41 -16.11 -5.42
C MET A 23 -10.56 -16.89 -4.72
N ALA A 24 -11.35 -17.67 -5.48
CA ALA A 24 -12.44 -18.48 -4.94
C ALA A 24 -12.01 -19.55 -3.91
N GLU A 25 -10.79 -20.07 -3.97
CA GLU A 25 -10.26 -20.99 -2.97
C GLU A 25 -9.82 -20.26 -1.71
N ARG A 26 -9.21 -19.09 -1.86
CA ARG A 26 -8.82 -18.22 -0.72
C ARG A 26 -10.03 -17.68 0.02
N GLU A 27 -11.10 -17.31 -0.70
CA GLU A 27 -12.36 -16.88 -0.10
C GLU A 27 -13.01 -17.94 0.80
N LYS A 28 -12.83 -19.24 0.49
CA LYS A 28 -13.31 -20.32 1.37
C LYS A 28 -12.60 -20.38 2.70
N ILE A 29 -11.35 -19.90 2.75
CA ILE A 29 -10.50 -19.95 3.94
C ILE A 29 -10.60 -18.65 4.73
N TYR A 30 -10.60 -17.51 4.04
CA TYR A 30 -10.42 -16.17 4.62
C TYR A 30 -11.69 -15.33 4.63
N GLY A 31 -12.72 -15.71 3.84
CA GLY A 31 -13.96 -14.94 3.71
C GLY A 31 -14.09 -14.26 2.37
N LYS A 32 -15.24 -13.62 2.16
CA LYS A 32 -15.60 -12.95 0.89
C LYS A 32 -15.71 -11.45 1.01
N SER A 33 -15.66 -10.93 2.23
CA SER A 33 -15.72 -9.49 2.47
C SER A 33 -14.37 -8.89 2.18
N GLY A 34 -14.35 -7.73 1.53
CA GLY A 34 -13.12 -6.99 1.31
C GLY A 34 -12.93 -5.87 2.35
N PRO A 35 -11.70 -5.37 2.50
CA PRO A 35 -11.42 -4.26 3.41
C PRO A 35 -12.03 -2.95 2.94
N VAL A 36 -12.42 -2.10 3.91
CA VAL A 36 -12.98 -0.78 3.66
C VAL A 36 -12.19 0.25 4.46
N ILE A 37 -11.64 1.28 3.78
CA ILE A 37 -11.06 2.44 4.44
C ILE A 37 -12.21 3.36 4.84
N THR A 38 -12.42 3.51 6.16
CA THR A 38 -13.57 4.22 6.74
C THR A 38 -13.29 5.69 7.02
N ALA A 39 -12.03 6.04 7.25
CA ALA A 39 -11.57 7.42 7.41
C ALA A 39 -10.12 7.55 6.97
N SER A 40 -9.75 8.71 6.46
CA SER A 40 -8.38 9.01 6.08
C SER A 40 -8.09 10.50 6.23
N PHE A 41 -6.84 10.84 6.56
CA PHE A 41 -6.39 12.22 6.69
C PHE A 41 -4.89 12.31 6.40
N ALA A 42 -4.48 13.37 5.72
CA ALA A 42 -3.08 13.77 5.63
C ALA A 42 -3.00 15.30 5.42
N SER A 43 -1.93 15.92 5.92
CA SER A 43 -1.66 17.33 5.66
C SER A 43 -1.49 17.58 4.16
N LYS A 44 -2.05 18.68 3.64
CA LYS A 44 -1.88 19.10 2.25
C LYS A 44 -0.53 19.74 1.95
N GLN A 45 0.25 20.02 2.99
CA GLN A 45 1.57 20.61 2.90
C GLN A 45 2.53 19.94 3.87
N VAL A 46 3.76 19.73 3.44
CA VAL A 46 4.85 19.21 4.25
C VAL A 46 6.17 19.87 3.83
N GLY A 47 7.06 20.10 4.76
CA GLY A 47 8.40 20.60 4.45
C GLY A 47 9.29 19.50 3.89
N GLY A 48 10.17 19.85 2.95
CA GLY A 48 11.23 18.94 2.52
C GLY A 48 12.13 18.57 3.71
N GLY A 49 12.51 17.29 3.78
CA GLY A 49 13.25 16.71 4.90
C GLY A 49 12.40 16.28 6.11
N ASP A 50 11.09 16.58 6.12
CA ASP A 50 10.18 16.11 7.18
C ASP A 50 9.48 14.79 6.78
N ASP A 51 8.98 14.05 7.77
CA ASP A 51 8.07 12.91 7.53
C ASP A 51 6.66 13.43 7.30
N TRP A 52 6.04 13.01 6.20
CA TRP A 52 4.63 13.27 5.93
C TRP A 52 3.78 12.15 6.52
N LEU A 53 2.89 12.49 7.47
CA LEU A 53 2.04 11.54 8.16
C LEU A 53 0.70 11.37 7.43
N VAL A 54 0.35 10.12 7.13
CA VAL A 54 -0.89 9.72 6.46
C VAL A 54 -1.68 8.82 7.38
N TYR A 55 -2.77 9.34 7.94
CA TYR A 55 -3.66 8.65 8.87
C TYR A 55 -4.73 7.88 8.13
N ILE A 56 -5.02 6.66 8.57
CA ILE A 56 -6.09 5.82 8.05
C ILE A 56 -6.80 5.06 9.15
N ASN A 57 -8.12 4.87 8.96
CA ASN A 57 -8.92 3.87 9.64
C ASN A 57 -9.49 2.93 8.60
N ALA A 58 -9.48 1.64 8.91
CA ALA A 58 -10.07 0.63 8.03
C ALA A 58 -10.70 -0.49 8.86
N SER A 59 -11.64 -1.18 8.24
CA SER A 59 -12.29 -2.36 8.81
C SER A 59 -12.47 -3.44 7.76
N ASP A 60 -12.47 -4.68 8.23
CA ASP A 60 -12.76 -5.87 7.44
C ASP A 60 -13.60 -6.82 8.29
N PRO A 61 -14.82 -7.18 7.85
CA PRO A 61 -15.68 -8.10 8.59
C PRO A 61 -15.05 -9.47 8.84
N ASP A 62 -14.30 -9.98 7.88
CA ASP A 62 -13.64 -11.29 7.96
C ASP A 62 -12.34 -11.25 8.78
N GLY A 63 -11.79 -10.06 8.99
CA GLY A 63 -10.66 -9.84 9.91
C GLY A 63 -9.30 -10.26 9.36
N ASP A 64 -9.15 -10.27 8.07
CA ASP A 64 -7.97 -10.81 7.38
C ASP A 64 -7.19 -9.77 6.56
N MET A 65 -7.37 -8.45 6.82
CA MET A 65 -6.50 -7.41 6.24
C MET A 65 -5.03 -7.79 6.41
N ASP A 66 -4.26 -7.72 5.32
CA ASP A 66 -2.90 -8.25 5.27
C ASP A 66 -1.84 -7.23 4.87
N GLN A 67 -2.14 -6.35 3.91
CA GLN A 67 -1.17 -5.44 3.33
C GLN A 67 -1.79 -4.08 3.00
N ILE A 68 -0.98 -3.03 3.18
CA ILE A 68 -1.27 -1.68 2.68
C ILE A 68 -0.39 -1.47 1.46
N PHE A 69 -1.01 -1.13 0.33
CA PHE A 69 -0.34 -0.76 -0.90
C PHE A 69 -0.35 0.76 -1.02
N ALA A 70 0.80 1.34 -1.25
CA ALA A 70 0.97 2.77 -1.48
C ALA A 70 1.71 2.98 -2.80
N SER A 71 1.24 3.89 -3.65
CA SER A 71 1.95 4.33 -4.85
C SER A 71 1.90 5.84 -4.97
N VAL A 72 2.96 6.43 -5.56
CA VAL A 72 3.07 7.88 -5.71
C VAL A 72 3.07 8.24 -7.19
N GLU A 73 2.24 9.23 -7.55
CA GLU A 73 2.21 9.87 -8.85
C GLU A 73 2.83 11.27 -8.74
N PHE A 74 3.76 11.59 -9.63
CA PHE A 74 4.34 12.92 -9.77
C PHE A 74 3.55 13.72 -10.80
N GLN A 75 3.22 14.98 -10.49
CA GLN A 75 2.46 15.84 -11.42
C GLN A 75 3.25 16.27 -12.68
N ALA A 76 4.50 15.90 -12.81
CA ALA A 76 5.38 16.37 -13.89
C ALA A 76 5.31 15.57 -15.21
N GLY A 77 4.35 14.67 -15.40
CA GLY A 77 4.15 13.98 -16.69
C GLY A 77 5.32 13.10 -17.15
N VAL A 78 6.15 12.63 -16.22
CA VAL A 78 7.30 11.79 -16.53
C VAL A 78 6.82 10.35 -16.59
N ASP A 79 7.11 9.66 -17.70
CA ASP A 79 6.85 8.24 -17.94
C ASP A 79 7.76 7.35 -17.05
N HIS A 80 7.64 7.47 -15.73
CA HIS A 80 8.32 6.57 -14.80
C HIS A 80 7.33 5.57 -14.22
N PRO A 81 7.73 4.30 -14.05
CA PRO A 81 6.89 3.34 -13.34
C PRO A 81 6.60 3.89 -11.94
N TYR A 82 5.31 3.93 -11.58
CA TYR A 82 4.89 4.38 -10.25
C TYR A 82 5.52 3.49 -9.18
N PRO A 83 6.38 4.03 -8.31
CA PRO A 83 6.96 3.24 -7.24
C PRO A 83 5.85 2.76 -6.30
N ILE A 84 5.88 1.47 -5.95
CA ILE A 84 4.91 0.84 -5.04
C ILE A 84 5.64 0.47 -3.76
N SER A 85 5.05 0.86 -2.63
CA SER A 85 5.43 0.40 -1.30
C SER A 85 4.36 -0.54 -0.75
N ILE A 86 4.79 -1.62 -0.10
CA ILE A 86 3.90 -2.58 0.55
C ILE A 86 4.26 -2.66 2.02
N THR A 87 3.32 -2.27 2.89
CA THR A 87 3.44 -2.35 4.33
C THR A 87 2.57 -3.50 4.85
N LYS A 88 3.16 -4.39 5.64
CA LYS A 88 2.46 -5.54 6.22
C LYS A 88 1.60 -5.12 7.41
N ILE A 89 0.34 -5.55 7.44
CA ILE A 89 -0.56 -5.34 8.58
C ILE A 89 -0.31 -6.43 9.62
N LYS A 90 -0.23 -6.03 10.89
CA LYS A 90 -0.08 -6.98 12.00
C LYS A 90 -1.37 -7.80 12.19
N PRO A 91 -1.29 -9.09 12.55
CA PRO A 91 -2.46 -9.96 12.67
C PRO A 91 -3.56 -9.45 13.61
N ASP A 92 -3.18 -8.76 14.69
CA ASP A 92 -4.09 -8.15 15.67
C ASP A 92 -4.88 -6.96 15.10
N GLN A 93 -4.46 -6.43 13.95
CA GLN A 93 -5.08 -5.32 13.23
C GLN A 93 -5.88 -5.76 11.99
N GLY A 94 -5.94 -7.05 11.71
CA GLY A 94 -6.59 -7.58 10.51
C GLY A 94 -8.09 -7.27 10.43
N LYS A 95 -8.78 -7.04 11.55
CA LYS A 95 -10.21 -6.68 11.60
C LYS A 95 -10.46 -5.19 11.66
N ASN A 96 -9.68 -4.47 12.44
CA ASN A 96 -9.79 -3.03 12.63
C ASN A 96 -8.39 -2.44 12.64
N LEU A 97 -8.13 -1.54 11.73
CA LEU A 97 -6.87 -0.84 11.56
C LEU A 97 -7.09 0.64 11.86
N SER A 98 -6.24 1.23 12.71
CA SER A 98 -6.23 2.66 12.97
C SER A 98 -4.81 3.10 13.30
N GLY A 99 -4.34 4.17 12.65
CA GLY A 99 -3.01 4.70 12.86
C GLY A 99 -2.52 5.55 11.71
N TYR A 100 -1.21 5.76 11.64
CA TYR A 100 -0.57 6.52 10.56
C TYR A 100 0.57 5.73 9.91
N LEU A 101 0.76 6.01 8.62
CA LEU A 101 1.96 5.69 7.83
C LEU A 101 2.80 6.97 7.72
N HIS A 102 4.11 6.82 7.53
CA HIS A 102 4.99 7.95 7.30
C HIS A 102 5.77 7.81 6.00
N LEU A 103 5.82 8.90 5.23
CA LEU A 103 6.61 9.02 4.00
C LEU A 103 7.68 10.09 4.22
N GLY A 104 8.95 9.66 4.20
CA GLY A 104 10.08 10.61 4.25
C GLY A 104 10.11 11.47 3.00
N THR A 105 10.17 12.79 3.17
CA THR A 105 10.28 13.72 2.05
C THR A 105 11.73 14.14 1.85
N PRO A 106 12.20 14.29 0.58
CA PRO A 106 13.56 14.77 0.32
C PRO A 106 13.70 16.25 0.63
N ASP A 107 14.93 16.68 0.92
CA ASP A 107 15.27 18.09 0.86
C ASP A 107 15.14 18.59 -0.57
N LEU A 108 14.47 19.73 -0.74
CA LEU A 108 14.14 20.28 -2.05
C LEU A 108 14.64 21.71 -2.20
N ASP A 109 15.15 22.04 -3.37
CA ASP A 109 15.46 23.40 -3.81
C ASP A 109 14.24 24.12 -4.45
N ARG A 110 13.19 23.35 -4.80
CA ARG A 110 11.93 23.83 -5.38
C ARG A 110 10.75 22.97 -4.92
N PRO A 111 9.54 23.55 -4.79
CA PRO A 111 8.36 22.78 -4.40
C PRO A 111 7.98 21.76 -5.46
N ILE A 112 7.50 20.60 -5.00
CA ILE A 112 6.90 19.57 -5.84
C ILE A 112 5.50 19.22 -5.33
N ASN A 113 4.63 18.75 -6.25
CA ASN A 113 3.33 18.19 -5.92
C ASN A 113 3.33 16.71 -6.25
N ILE A 114 2.86 15.92 -5.31
CA ILE A 114 2.66 14.48 -5.52
C ILE A 114 1.24 14.09 -5.14
N THR A 115 0.78 12.97 -5.70
CA THR A 115 -0.45 12.29 -5.29
C THR A 115 -0.07 10.90 -4.79
N LEU A 116 -0.38 10.62 -3.54
CA LEU A 116 -0.27 9.28 -2.95
C LEU A 116 -1.61 8.56 -3.16
N ASN A 117 -1.57 7.38 -3.75
CA ASN A 117 -2.69 6.44 -3.81
C ASN A 117 -2.45 5.34 -2.78
N LEU A 118 -3.47 5.01 -1.99
CA LEU A 118 -3.40 4.01 -0.94
C LEU A 118 -4.60 3.06 -1.01
N GLN A 119 -4.32 1.75 -0.92
CA GLN A 119 -5.30 0.67 -0.87
C GLN A 119 -4.89 -0.36 0.18
N ILE A 120 -5.87 -1.07 0.73
CA ILE A 120 -5.64 -2.20 1.62
C ILE A 120 -6.05 -3.47 0.89
N ARG A 121 -5.26 -4.52 1.06
CA ARG A 121 -5.54 -5.86 0.54
C ARG A 121 -5.64 -6.85 1.68
N ASP A 122 -6.63 -7.76 1.59
CA ASP A 122 -6.81 -8.90 2.48
C ASP A 122 -6.04 -10.16 2.01
N LYS A 123 -6.11 -11.23 2.79
CA LYS A 123 -5.51 -12.53 2.45
C LYS A 123 -6.28 -13.26 1.35
N ALA A 124 -7.57 -13.01 1.21
CA ALA A 124 -8.36 -13.54 0.10
C ALA A 124 -7.96 -12.92 -1.24
N GLY A 125 -7.42 -11.69 -1.22
CA GLY A 125 -6.93 -10.97 -2.38
C GLY A 125 -7.84 -9.81 -2.81
N HIS A 126 -8.87 -9.46 -2.01
CA HIS A 126 -9.69 -8.29 -2.27
C HIS A 126 -8.95 -7.01 -1.91
N PHE A 127 -9.24 -5.95 -2.66
CA PHE A 127 -8.71 -4.63 -2.42
C PHE A 127 -9.81 -3.68 -1.97
N SER A 128 -9.47 -2.77 -1.06
CA SER A 128 -10.33 -1.62 -0.75
C SER A 128 -10.47 -0.70 -1.96
N ALA A 129 -11.50 0.16 -1.95
CA ALA A 129 -11.49 1.33 -2.81
C ALA A 129 -10.22 2.17 -2.53
N PRO A 130 -9.58 2.77 -3.56
CA PRO A 130 -8.41 3.61 -3.37
C PRO A 130 -8.78 4.93 -2.68
N VAL A 131 -7.86 5.41 -1.84
CA VAL A 131 -7.89 6.78 -1.32
C VAL A 131 -6.69 7.56 -1.85
N TYR A 132 -6.91 8.84 -2.16
CA TYR A 132 -5.91 9.71 -2.79
C TYR A 132 -5.61 10.90 -1.89
N PHE A 133 -4.32 11.15 -1.67
CA PHE A 133 -3.82 12.29 -0.90
C PHE A 133 -2.93 13.13 -1.80
N ARG A 134 -3.27 14.40 -1.93
CA ARG A 134 -2.44 15.38 -2.65
C ARG A 134 -1.65 16.19 -1.65
N VAL A 135 -0.34 16.31 -1.86
CA VAL A 135 0.53 17.09 -1.00
C VAL A 135 1.47 17.96 -1.83
N ASN A 136 1.69 19.16 -1.34
CA ASN A 136 2.76 20.05 -1.79
C ASN A 136 3.94 19.92 -0.82
N ILE A 137 5.06 19.44 -1.30
CA ILE A 137 6.32 19.39 -0.57
C ILE A 137 7.09 20.66 -0.91
N PHE A 138 7.31 21.52 0.07
CA PHE A 138 7.93 22.83 -0.15
C PHE A 138 9.36 22.91 0.40
N ASP A 139 10.17 23.77 -0.22
CA ASP A 139 11.51 24.09 0.22
C ASP A 139 11.47 24.82 1.59
N GLN A 140 11.98 24.19 2.64
CA GLN A 140 12.04 24.77 3.98
C GLN A 140 13.07 25.89 4.11
N SER A 141 14.11 25.90 3.27
CA SER A 141 15.19 26.90 3.34
C SER A 141 14.69 28.32 3.10
N ARG A 142 13.60 28.47 2.34
CA ARG A 142 12.99 29.76 1.99
C ARG A 142 11.93 30.25 2.97
N LYS A 143 11.47 29.41 3.90
CA LYS A 143 10.50 29.82 4.94
C LYS A 143 11.20 30.01 6.27
N LYS A 144 11.09 31.20 6.83
CA LYS A 144 11.50 31.50 8.23
C LYS A 144 10.45 30.81 9.16
N GLY A 145 10.75 29.62 9.62
CA GLY A 145 9.93 28.83 10.54
C GLY A 145 9.39 27.55 9.91
N LYS A 146 9.38 26.47 10.71
CA LYS A 146 8.73 25.19 10.32
C LYS A 146 7.23 25.44 10.13
N THR A 147 6.72 25.17 8.94
CA THR A 147 5.26 25.09 8.76
C THR A 147 4.82 23.78 9.38
N ALA A 148 4.10 23.82 10.49
CA ALA A 148 3.54 22.64 11.11
C ALA A 148 2.59 21.97 10.11
N GLN A 149 2.69 20.64 10.01
CA GLN A 149 1.69 19.86 9.29
C GLN A 149 0.32 20.04 9.97
N GLU A 150 -0.75 20.01 9.18
CA GLU A 150 -2.10 20.00 9.73
C GLU A 150 -2.26 18.73 10.59
N SER A 151 -2.86 18.89 11.77
CA SER A 151 -3.16 17.76 12.66
C SER A 151 -4.47 17.07 12.24
N PRO A 152 -4.56 15.75 12.40
CA PRO A 152 -5.80 15.04 12.15
C PRO A 152 -6.90 15.48 13.12
N PRO A 153 -8.18 15.30 12.77
CA PRO A 153 -9.29 15.53 13.68
C PRO A 153 -9.11 14.74 15.00
N PRO A 154 -9.23 15.40 16.16
CA PRO A 154 -9.00 14.77 17.46
C PRO A 154 -9.94 13.58 17.69
N GLY A 155 -9.41 12.47 18.22
CA GLY A 155 -10.21 11.29 18.58
C GLY A 155 -10.66 10.41 17.40
N VAL A 156 -10.33 10.75 16.16
CA VAL A 156 -10.70 9.96 14.97
C VAL A 156 -9.69 8.85 14.70
N PHE A 157 -8.41 9.15 14.83
CA PHE A 157 -7.33 8.20 14.54
C PHE A 157 -6.54 7.86 15.80
N GLN A 158 -5.98 6.65 15.85
CA GLN A 158 -5.00 6.29 16.88
C GLN A 158 -3.63 6.86 16.53
N GLU A 159 -2.88 7.28 17.55
CA GLU A 159 -1.46 7.65 17.44
C GLU A 159 -0.57 6.40 17.40
N LYS A 160 -0.84 5.51 16.44
CA LYS A 160 -0.14 4.25 16.25
C LYS A 160 0.59 4.25 14.93
N ASP A 161 1.89 4.03 14.97
CA ASP A 161 2.71 3.87 13.78
C ASP A 161 2.43 2.51 13.11
N LEU A 162 1.96 2.56 11.87
CA LEU A 162 1.69 1.40 11.02
C LEU A 162 2.90 1.01 10.17
N GLY A 163 3.87 1.90 10.03
CA GLY A 163 5.11 1.69 9.32
C GLY A 163 5.41 2.70 8.22
N PRO A 164 6.60 2.61 7.61
CA PRO A 164 7.02 3.51 6.56
C PRO A 164 6.37 3.20 5.21
N ILE A 165 6.15 4.25 4.42
CA ILE A 165 5.95 4.15 2.97
C ILE A 165 7.34 4.21 2.33
N MET A 166 7.84 3.07 1.86
CA MET A 166 9.19 2.91 1.31
C MET A 166 9.24 3.34 -0.16
N ILE A 167 9.03 4.62 -0.43
CA ILE A 167 9.12 5.21 -1.76
C ILE A 167 10.17 6.32 -1.72
N ILE A 168 11.15 6.23 -2.61
CA ILE A 168 12.17 7.26 -2.79
C ILE A 168 11.61 8.30 -3.76
N LEU A 169 11.42 9.51 -3.26
CA LEU A 169 11.03 10.65 -4.09
C LEU A 169 12.29 11.28 -4.68
N THR A 170 12.59 10.97 -5.94
CA THR A 170 13.74 11.57 -6.65
C THR A 170 13.29 12.85 -7.34
N THR A 171 14.13 13.88 -7.26
CA THR A 171 13.91 15.20 -7.89
C THR A 171 14.59 15.31 -9.26
N GLU A 172 15.17 14.22 -9.78
CA GLU A 172 15.79 14.24 -11.10
C GLU A 172 14.71 14.38 -12.17
N VAL A 173 14.42 15.63 -12.51
CA VAL A 173 13.75 16.00 -13.76
C VAL A 173 14.87 16.23 -14.75
N GLY A 174 15.06 15.26 -15.66
CA GLY A 174 15.97 15.40 -16.81
C GLY A 174 15.53 16.56 -17.73
#